data_e14ff087a3b609fd2930b63566a852dd
#
_entry.id   e14ff087a3b609fd2930b63566a852dd
#
_cell.length_a   1.000
_cell.length_b   1.000
_cell.length_c   1.000
_cell.angle_alpha   90.00
_cell.angle_beta   90.00
_cell.angle_gamma   90.00
#
_symmetry.space_group_name_H-M   'P 1'
#
loop_
_entity.id
_entity.type
_entity.pdbx_description
1 polymer ?
#
loop_
_entity_poly.entity_id
_entity_poly.type
_entity_poly.pdbx_seq_one_letter_code
_entity_poly.pdbx_strand_id
1 'polypeptide(L)'
;MIRISRLNLSLHYKLSQFYGGRIMKKTKIICTMGPNTSDKNVMMELARNGMDVARFNFSHGDYNEHQGRLELLKEVRKELDIPVAALLDTKGPEIRTGQLKDGKKVTLKEGQTYTLTTRELVGDDTVGYINYSGLNEDVAAGNRIL
;
A
#
# COMPACT_ATOMS: atom_id res chain seq x y z
N MET A 1 32.34 -4.16 13.75
CA MET A 1 32.13 -3.38 12.52
C MET A 1 32.48 -4.30 11.35
N ILE A 2 31.47 -4.95 10.76
CA ILE A 2 31.66 -5.93 9.67
C ILE A 2 31.50 -5.16 8.35
N ARG A 3 32.60 -5.05 7.62
CA ARG A 3 32.64 -4.42 6.31
C ARG A 3 32.26 -5.47 5.26
N ILE A 4 31.01 -5.47 4.80
CA ILE A 4 30.58 -6.32 3.69
C ILE A 4 31.13 -5.69 2.41
N SER A 5 32.17 -6.29 1.83
CA SER A 5 32.75 -5.83 0.59
C SER A 5 31.83 -6.18 -0.59
N ARG A 6 31.70 -5.26 -1.54
CA ARG A 6 30.90 -5.38 -2.80
C ARG A 6 31.23 -6.64 -3.66
N LEU A 7 32.31 -7.35 -3.37
CA LEU A 7 32.73 -8.52 -4.15
C LEU A 7 31.83 -9.76 -3.98
N ASN A 8 31.12 -9.91 -2.86
CA ASN A 8 30.30 -11.11 -2.61
C ASN A 8 28.97 -11.13 -3.38
N LEU A 9 28.38 -9.98 -3.69
CA LEU A 9 27.14 -9.93 -4.47
C LEU A 9 27.35 -10.30 -5.96
N SER A 10 28.49 -9.89 -6.54
CA SER A 10 28.85 -10.23 -7.92
C SER A 10 29.13 -11.73 -8.09
N LEU A 11 29.70 -12.37 -7.08
CA LEU A 11 30.01 -13.81 -7.11
C LEU A 11 28.72 -14.65 -6.98
N HIS A 12 27.78 -14.25 -6.12
CA HIS A 12 26.48 -14.92 -6.01
C HIS A 12 25.65 -14.80 -7.29
N TYR A 13 25.67 -13.65 -7.96
CA TYR A 13 24.98 -13.46 -9.23
C TYR A 13 25.62 -14.31 -10.36
N LYS A 14 26.94 -14.40 -10.43
CA LYS A 14 27.66 -15.23 -11.41
C LYS A 14 27.47 -16.73 -11.18
N LEU A 15 27.45 -17.19 -9.92
CA LEU A 15 27.22 -18.59 -9.59
C LEU A 15 25.78 -19.05 -9.90
N SER A 16 24.79 -18.17 -9.81
CA SER A 16 23.40 -18.51 -10.20
C SER A 16 23.24 -18.71 -11.70
N GLN A 17 24.04 -18.05 -12.52
CA GLN A 17 24.08 -18.26 -13.98
C GLN A 17 24.76 -19.58 -14.39
N PHE A 18 25.74 -20.03 -13.60
CA PHE A 18 26.53 -21.22 -13.95
C PHE A 18 25.82 -22.56 -13.70
N TYR A 19 24.83 -22.58 -12.79
CA TYR A 19 24.17 -23.84 -12.38
C TYR A 19 22.73 -24.00 -12.88
N GLY A 20 22.24 -23.14 -13.79
CA GLY A 20 20.87 -23.27 -14.34
C GLY A 20 19.76 -23.28 -13.28
N GLY A 21 20.11 -23.13 -12.01
CA GLY A 21 19.19 -23.14 -10.87
C GLY A 21 19.22 -21.81 -10.16
N ARG A 22 18.11 -21.05 -10.21
CA ARG A 22 17.92 -19.90 -9.32
C ARG A 22 18.05 -20.40 -7.88
N ILE A 23 19.04 -19.88 -7.14
CA ILE A 23 19.06 -20.07 -5.67
C ILE A 23 17.77 -19.45 -5.14
N MET A 24 16.80 -20.28 -4.77
CA MET A 24 15.55 -19.79 -4.19
C MET A 24 15.85 -19.21 -2.82
N LYS A 25 15.69 -17.89 -2.70
CA LYS A 25 15.75 -17.24 -1.39
C LYS A 25 14.65 -17.83 -0.49
N LYS A 26 15.01 -18.21 0.72
CA LYS A 26 14.05 -18.68 1.73
C LYS A 26 13.13 -17.56 2.20
N THR A 27 13.68 -16.33 2.30
CA THR A 27 12.93 -15.13 2.66
C THR A 27 12.46 -14.42 1.41
N LYS A 28 11.18 -14.06 1.35
CA LYS A 28 10.58 -13.26 0.28
C LYS A 28 10.45 -11.81 0.72
N ILE A 29 10.83 -10.89 -0.16
CA ILE A 29 10.76 -9.45 0.10
C ILE A 29 9.53 -8.91 -0.60
N ILE A 30 8.61 -8.36 0.19
CA ILE A 30 7.39 -7.69 -0.28
C ILE A 30 7.60 -6.18 -0.15
N CYS A 31 7.53 -5.46 -1.27
CA CYS A 31 7.61 -3.99 -1.28
C CYS A 31 6.23 -3.41 -1.59
N THR A 32 5.77 -2.47 -0.76
CA THR A 32 4.52 -1.77 -1.03
C THR A 32 4.75 -0.67 -2.07
N MET A 33 3.96 -0.70 -3.13
CA MET A 33 3.99 0.30 -4.19
C MET A 33 3.26 1.57 -3.74
N GLY A 34 3.89 2.72 -3.94
CA GLY A 34 3.40 4.04 -3.55
C GLY A 34 4.02 5.14 -4.40
N PRO A 35 3.82 6.42 -4.05
CA PRO A 35 4.35 7.54 -4.83
C PRO A 35 5.86 7.45 -5.09
N ASN A 36 6.64 7.04 -4.08
CA ASN A 36 8.10 6.92 -4.18
C ASN A 36 8.57 5.78 -5.10
N THR A 37 7.71 4.84 -5.45
CA THR A 37 8.02 3.71 -6.34
C THR A 37 7.40 3.87 -7.73
N SER A 38 6.87 5.05 -8.06
CA SER A 38 6.32 5.38 -9.39
C SER A 38 7.41 5.76 -10.40
N ASP A 39 8.67 5.91 -9.96
CA ASP A 39 9.83 6.08 -10.82
C ASP A 39 10.35 4.72 -11.31
N LYS A 40 10.60 4.61 -12.62
CA LYS A 40 11.06 3.36 -13.26
C LYS A 40 12.40 2.89 -12.72
N ASN A 41 13.35 3.80 -12.50
CA ASN A 41 14.67 3.43 -12.03
C ASN A 41 14.61 2.90 -10.59
N VAL A 42 13.79 3.52 -9.74
CA VAL A 42 13.56 3.04 -8.37
C VAL A 42 12.98 1.63 -8.39
N MET A 43 11.97 1.38 -9.22
CA MET A 43 11.34 0.07 -9.32
C MET A 43 12.31 -0.99 -9.87
N MET A 44 13.14 -0.64 -10.86
CA MET A 44 14.20 -1.51 -11.38
C MET A 44 15.22 -1.86 -10.30
N GLU A 45 15.66 -0.88 -9.51
CA GLU A 45 16.60 -1.12 -8.42
C GLU A 45 15.99 -2.01 -7.32
N LEU A 46 14.72 -1.83 -6.95
CA LEU A 46 14.02 -2.73 -6.04
C LEU A 46 14.01 -4.17 -6.57
N ALA A 47 13.68 -4.36 -7.86
CA ALA A 47 13.66 -5.66 -8.49
C ALA A 47 15.07 -6.31 -8.52
N ARG A 48 16.11 -5.55 -8.91
CA ARG A 48 17.51 -6.02 -8.92
C ARG A 48 18.03 -6.38 -7.54
N ASN A 49 17.60 -5.64 -6.51
CA ASN A 49 18.01 -5.87 -5.12
C ASN A 49 17.15 -6.91 -4.39
N GLY A 50 16.27 -7.58 -5.11
CA GLY A 50 15.63 -8.79 -4.63
C GLY A 50 14.18 -8.65 -4.19
N MET A 51 13.46 -7.63 -4.66
CA MET A 51 12.01 -7.58 -4.52
C MET A 51 11.39 -8.82 -5.18
N ASP A 52 10.65 -9.60 -4.43
CA ASP A 52 9.92 -10.77 -4.93
C ASP A 52 8.46 -10.43 -5.24
N VAL A 53 7.88 -9.50 -4.49
CA VAL A 53 6.46 -9.14 -4.58
C VAL A 53 6.29 -7.62 -4.52
N ALA A 54 5.61 -7.07 -5.50
CA ALA A 54 5.11 -5.70 -5.49
C ALA A 54 3.67 -5.70 -4.95
N ARG A 55 3.44 -5.12 -3.76
CA ARG A 55 2.13 -5.05 -3.10
C ARG A 55 1.45 -3.73 -3.43
N PHE A 56 0.24 -3.80 -3.98
CA PHE A 56 -0.64 -2.68 -4.29
C PHE A 56 -1.72 -2.60 -3.21
N ASN A 57 -1.61 -1.62 -2.31
CA ASN A 57 -2.55 -1.44 -1.21
C ASN A 57 -3.73 -0.57 -1.64
N PHE A 58 -4.87 -1.19 -1.91
CA PHE A 58 -6.10 -0.53 -2.37
C PHE A 58 -6.87 0.23 -1.27
N SER A 59 -6.35 0.25 -0.04
CA SER A 59 -6.83 1.18 1.00
C SER A 59 -6.38 2.63 0.75
N HIS A 60 -5.43 2.86 -0.15
CA HIS A 60 -4.86 4.17 -0.48
C HIS A 60 -4.68 4.32 -1.98
N GLY A 61 -4.76 5.57 -2.47
CA GLY A 61 -4.67 5.87 -3.89
C GLY A 61 -5.95 5.56 -4.67
N ASP A 62 -5.91 5.82 -5.95
CA ASP A 62 -7.00 5.53 -6.87
C ASP A 62 -6.63 4.45 -7.90
N TYR A 63 -7.63 4.03 -8.69
CA TYR A 63 -7.42 2.99 -9.71
C TYR A 63 -6.42 3.39 -10.78
N ASN A 64 -6.36 4.66 -11.19
CA ASN A 64 -5.45 5.13 -12.23
C ASN A 64 -4.00 5.09 -11.73
N GLU A 65 -3.77 5.50 -10.50
CA GLU A 65 -2.45 5.42 -9.85
C GLU A 65 -1.97 3.97 -9.75
N HIS A 66 -2.83 3.05 -9.31
CA HIS A 66 -2.49 1.64 -9.21
C HIS A 66 -2.24 1.02 -10.58
N GLN A 67 -3.05 1.36 -11.57
CA GLN A 67 -2.86 0.89 -12.95
C GLN A 67 -1.52 1.39 -13.51
N GLY A 68 -1.19 2.66 -13.35
CA GLY A 68 0.09 3.20 -13.82
C GLY A 68 1.29 2.48 -13.22
N ARG A 69 1.27 2.23 -11.91
CA ARG A 69 2.34 1.46 -11.22
C ARG A 69 2.38 -0.01 -11.67
N LEU A 70 1.24 -0.62 -11.96
CA LEU A 70 1.18 -2.00 -12.46
C LEU A 70 1.76 -2.12 -13.87
N GLU A 71 1.46 -1.18 -14.77
CA GLU A 71 2.05 -1.16 -16.10
C GLU A 71 3.57 -0.97 -16.02
N LEU A 72 4.03 -0.06 -15.17
CA LEU A 72 5.45 0.13 -14.89
C LEU A 72 6.13 -1.16 -14.39
N LEU A 73 5.48 -1.89 -13.49
CA LEU A 73 5.98 -3.19 -13.03
C LEU A 73 6.09 -4.20 -14.17
N LYS A 74 5.11 -4.23 -15.08
CA LYS A 74 5.15 -5.11 -16.26
C LYS A 74 6.33 -4.78 -17.19
N GLU A 75 6.60 -3.49 -17.40
CA GLU A 75 7.76 -3.04 -18.18
C GLU A 75 9.07 -3.47 -17.53
N VAL A 76 9.23 -3.22 -16.23
CA VAL A 76 10.43 -3.59 -15.46
C VAL A 76 10.67 -5.10 -15.48
N ARG A 77 9.63 -5.91 -15.32
CA ARG A 77 9.70 -7.38 -15.41
C ARG A 77 10.19 -7.83 -16.77
N LYS A 78 9.69 -7.22 -17.84
CA LYS A 78 10.08 -7.54 -19.21
C LYS A 78 11.53 -7.13 -19.49
N GLU A 79 11.94 -5.96 -19.01
CA GLU A 79 13.29 -5.43 -19.27
C GLU A 79 14.38 -6.17 -18.50
N LEU A 80 14.09 -6.59 -17.27
CA LEU A 80 15.05 -7.28 -16.41
C LEU A 80 14.97 -8.81 -16.49
N ASP A 81 13.96 -9.35 -17.14
CA ASP A 81 13.63 -10.79 -17.14
C ASP A 81 13.55 -11.38 -15.71
N ILE A 82 12.96 -10.61 -14.78
CA ILE A 82 12.80 -11.00 -13.38
C ILE A 82 11.32 -11.19 -13.05
N PRO A 83 10.89 -12.36 -12.53
CA PRO A 83 9.50 -12.62 -12.16
C PRO A 83 9.17 -12.02 -10.80
N VAL A 84 8.85 -10.73 -10.74
CA VAL A 84 8.28 -10.10 -9.54
C VAL A 84 6.76 -10.32 -9.55
N ALA A 85 6.20 -10.87 -8.49
CA ALA A 85 4.75 -11.04 -8.37
C ALA A 85 4.06 -9.69 -8.11
N ALA A 86 2.84 -9.52 -8.64
CA ALA A 86 1.96 -8.43 -8.23
C ALA A 86 0.96 -8.96 -7.20
N LEU A 87 0.85 -8.31 -6.04
CA LEU A 87 -0.08 -8.64 -4.99
C LEU A 87 -1.09 -7.50 -4.85
N LEU A 88 -2.35 -7.80 -5.10
CA LEU A 88 -3.46 -6.90 -4.85
C LEU A 88 -3.91 -7.11 -3.40
N ASP A 89 -3.74 -6.09 -2.58
CA ASP A 89 -4.21 -6.06 -1.20
C ASP A 89 -5.51 -5.25 -1.14
N THR A 90 -6.63 -5.97 -1.09
CA THR A 90 -7.95 -5.37 -1.06
C THR A 90 -8.24 -4.80 0.31
N LYS A 91 -8.95 -3.67 0.35
CA LYS A 91 -9.34 -3.07 1.62
C LYS A 91 -10.52 -3.79 2.25
N GLY A 92 -10.99 -4.83 2.02
CA GLY A 92 -12.10 -5.53 2.68
C GLY A 92 -13.28 -4.64 3.10
N PRO A 93 -14.28 -5.18 3.80
CA PRO A 93 -15.34 -4.38 4.39
C PRO A 93 -14.79 -3.56 5.56
N GLU A 94 -15.06 -2.26 5.55
CA GLU A 94 -14.65 -1.34 6.62
C GLU A 94 -15.73 -0.32 6.92
N ILE A 95 -15.84 0.09 8.17
CA ILE A 95 -16.63 1.24 8.60
C ILE A 95 -15.70 2.44 8.57
N ARG A 96 -16.01 3.43 7.73
CA ARG A 96 -15.12 4.57 7.51
C ARG A 96 -15.90 5.86 7.36
N THR A 97 -15.31 6.95 7.87
CA THR A 97 -15.81 8.30 7.64
C THR A 97 -15.54 8.73 6.20
N GLY A 98 -16.43 9.56 5.67
CA GLY A 98 -16.29 10.17 4.34
C GLY A 98 -15.27 11.30 4.28
N GLN A 99 -15.28 11.99 3.16
CA GLN A 99 -14.38 13.12 2.93
C GLN A 99 -14.72 14.29 3.85
N LEU A 100 -13.68 14.99 4.30
CA LEU A 100 -13.79 16.23 5.05
C LEU A 100 -13.53 17.41 4.13
N LYS A 101 -14.06 18.57 4.52
CA LYS A 101 -13.92 19.83 3.77
C LYS A 101 -12.45 20.11 3.41
N ASP A 102 -12.21 20.46 2.17
CA ASP A 102 -10.89 20.75 1.59
C ASP A 102 -9.90 19.57 1.69
N GLY A 103 -10.35 18.35 1.95
CA GLY A 103 -9.47 17.20 2.16
C GLY A 103 -8.56 17.33 3.41
N LYS A 104 -8.88 18.26 4.32
CA LYS A 104 -8.06 18.55 5.50
C LYS A 104 -8.51 17.73 6.70
N LYS A 105 -7.58 17.49 7.62
CA LYS A 105 -7.90 16.94 8.94
C LYS A 105 -8.64 17.99 9.76
N VAL A 106 -9.66 17.55 10.49
CA VAL A 106 -10.35 18.39 11.51
C VAL A 106 -9.86 17.99 12.90
N THR A 107 -9.83 18.96 13.80
CA THR A 107 -9.47 18.75 15.21
C THR A 107 -10.73 18.81 16.04
N LEU A 108 -11.08 17.72 16.69
CA LEU A 108 -12.18 17.66 17.65
C LEU A 108 -11.65 18.00 19.05
N LYS A 109 -12.43 18.74 19.82
CA LYS A 109 -12.10 19.07 21.22
C LYS A 109 -12.72 18.04 22.15
N GLU A 110 -12.04 17.76 23.24
CA GLU A 110 -12.60 16.91 24.29
C GLU A 110 -13.96 17.44 24.78
N GLY A 111 -14.94 16.55 24.89
CA GLY A 111 -16.32 16.91 25.27
C GLY A 111 -17.16 17.55 24.16
N GLN A 112 -16.60 17.74 22.97
CA GLN A 112 -17.34 18.25 21.82
C GLN A 112 -18.35 17.22 21.32
N THR A 113 -19.56 17.67 20.98
CA THR A 113 -20.51 16.85 20.23
C THR A 113 -20.09 16.76 18.76
N TYR A 114 -20.03 15.55 18.23
CA TYR A 114 -19.79 15.29 16.81
C TYR A 114 -20.87 14.37 16.27
N THR A 115 -21.48 14.74 15.14
CA THR A 115 -22.58 13.98 14.54
C THR A 115 -22.06 13.06 13.44
N LEU A 116 -22.32 11.76 13.55
CA LEU A 116 -22.14 10.82 12.44
C LEU A 116 -23.48 10.62 11.72
N THR A 117 -23.46 10.70 10.39
CA THR A 117 -24.66 10.54 9.55
C THR A 117 -24.40 9.57 8.40
N THR A 118 -25.41 8.79 8.07
CA THR A 118 -25.41 7.89 6.89
C THR A 118 -25.79 8.62 5.60
N ARG A 119 -26.18 9.90 5.68
CA ARG A 119 -26.39 10.74 4.49
C ARG A 119 -25.03 11.18 3.95
N GLU A 120 -24.81 10.91 2.67
CA GLU A 120 -23.56 11.27 2.01
C GLU A 120 -23.38 12.79 1.96
N LEU A 121 -22.32 13.28 2.59
CA LEU A 121 -21.95 14.69 2.64
C LEU A 121 -20.43 14.84 2.82
N VAL A 122 -19.94 16.03 2.52
CA VAL A 122 -18.59 16.45 2.90
C VAL A 122 -18.65 16.98 4.33
N GLY A 123 -17.94 16.27 5.23
CA GLY A 123 -17.97 16.58 6.67
C GLY A 123 -17.06 17.74 7.07
N ASP A 124 -17.21 18.18 8.31
CA ASP A 124 -16.40 19.22 8.96
C ASP A 124 -16.10 18.85 10.43
N ASP A 125 -15.84 19.81 11.28
CA ASP A 125 -15.58 19.61 12.72
C ASP A 125 -16.85 19.38 13.56
N THR A 126 -18.03 19.34 12.96
CA THR A 126 -19.32 19.14 13.63
C THR A 126 -20.07 17.91 13.17
N VAL A 127 -19.91 17.53 11.90
CA VAL A 127 -20.62 16.43 11.27
C VAL A 127 -19.75 15.68 10.30
N GLY A 128 -19.88 14.35 10.23
CA GLY A 128 -19.21 13.50 9.25
C GLY A 128 -20.14 12.42 8.70
N TYR A 129 -19.96 12.14 7.41
CA TYR A 129 -20.57 10.97 6.78
C TYR A 129 -19.88 9.69 7.24
N ILE A 130 -20.64 8.64 7.43
CA ILE A 130 -20.14 7.28 7.67
C ILE A 130 -20.78 6.31 6.70
N ASN A 131 -19.96 5.42 6.11
CA ASN A 131 -20.40 4.49 5.05
C ASN A 131 -21.18 3.27 5.56
N TYR A 132 -21.43 3.19 6.87
CA TYR A 132 -22.18 2.07 7.47
C TYR A 132 -23.59 2.52 7.86
N SER A 133 -24.59 2.07 7.10
CA SER A 133 -25.99 2.47 7.28
C SER A 133 -26.62 1.90 8.56
N GLY A 134 -26.15 0.76 9.06
CA GLY A 134 -26.65 0.11 10.27
C GLY A 134 -26.09 0.65 11.58
N LEU A 135 -25.20 1.66 11.56
CA LEU A 135 -24.51 2.11 12.76
C LEU A 135 -25.49 2.50 13.91
N ASN A 136 -26.59 3.16 13.59
CA ASN A 136 -27.57 3.58 14.58
C ASN A 136 -28.42 2.42 15.16
N GLU A 137 -28.41 1.26 14.52
CA GLU A 137 -29.06 0.03 14.99
C GLU A 137 -28.13 -0.80 15.87
N ASP A 138 -26.83 -0.75 15.58
CA ASP A 138 -25.82 -1.56 16.24
C ASP A 138 -25.22 -0.89 17.49
N VAL A 139 -25.40 0.43 17.66
CA VAL A 139 -24.87 1.16 18.80
C VAL A 139 -25.96 1.74 19.67
N ALA A 140 -25.75 1.75 20.97
CA ALA A 140 -26.64 2.35 21.96
C ALA A 140 -25.92 3.48 22.71
N ALA A 141 -26.71 4.33 23.40
CA ALA A 141 -26.14 5.38 24.26
C ALA A 141 -25.21 4.77 25.32
N GLY A 142 -24.02 5.31 25.44
CA GLY A 142 -22.97 4.81 26.31
C GLY A 142 -21.94 3.89 25.62
N ASN A 143 -22.20 3.45 24.38
CA ASN A 143 -21.18 2.72 23.63
C ASN A 143 -20.04 3.66 23.21
N ARG A 144 -18.85 3.10 23.10
CA ARG A 144 -17.65 3.81 22.65
C ARG A 144 -17.36 3.46 21.20
N ILE A 145 -17.17 4.50 20.37
CA ILE A 145 -16.69 4.38 18.99
C ILE A 145 -15.24 4.88 18.97
N LEU A 146 -14.35 4.15 18.32
CA LEU A 146 -12.91 4.43 18.21
C LEU A 146 -12.52 4.77 16.79
#